data_016120386515f4999f2cdcdff75b9efe
#
_entry.id   016120386515f4999f2cdcdff75b9efe
#
_cell.length_a   1.000
_cell.length_b   1.000
_cell.length_c   1.000
_cell.angle_alpha   90.00
_cell.angle_beta   90.00
_cell.angle_gamma   90.00
#
_symmetry.space_group_name_H-M   'P 1'
#
loop_
_entity.id
_entity.type
_entity.pdbx_description
1 polymer ?
#
loop_
_entity_poly.entity_id
_entity_poly.type
_entity_poly.pdbx_seq_one_letter_code
_entity_poly.pdbx_strand_id
1 'polypeptide(L)'
;MTQRGKTRDGVDPAVLERAWVYLNAVAERPSAAMWDAIDTYGPVEAVERIRTRNLRSDPVLDRQTEARAETIDPGELLHRAAEAGARFIHPGRPDWPEYALSALDRPRVLRDRLGSEGSDDNGRRKKVAAELATLSLIPTGLWVRGGPAELALVSAPVLAIVGTRSASQYGRSVAGELAAAAVGVDAIVLSGGALGIDVAAHNAALAAGGETAAVLARGVDQFYPSANAGTLSRAAESAGVLSEYPPGTGVTRYRFLDRNRLIAALSGATVVVEAAARSGALSTARWAGALERPIAAVPGSIHSRGSVGCNALIRDHRAIAITSAAEVTGLIPAHRGPYPHETRDAPVSRADSAYSGSGQPTPFDGLDDSQRRVFEAMSGSRWRRPEELVADSGMPLRSIRSVLGGLFAEGLVERREGMWRRCRTKPTAVQTSLTF
;
A
#
# COMPACT_ATOMS: atom_id res chain seq x y z
N MET A 1 -0.35 -15.80 -20.26
CA MET A 1 -0.57 -16.12 -18.83
C MET A 1 0.60 -16.95 -18.35
N THR A 2 1.58 -16.32 -17.74
CA THR A 2 2.70 -16.99 -17.08
C THR A 2 2.15 -17.53 -15.75
N GLN A 3 2.09 -18.87 -15.61
CA GLN A 3 1.67 -19.52 -14.34
C GLN A 3 2.80 -19.29 -13.31
N ARG A 4 2.79 -18.17 -12.63
CA ARG A 4 3.70 -17.91 -11.51
C ARG A 4 3.33 -18.81 -10.34
N GLY A 5 4.33 -19.46 -9.76
CA GLY A 5 4.16 -20.26 -8.54
C GLY A 5 3.67 -21.70 -8.73
N LYS A 6 3.83 -22.32 -9.90
CA LYS A 6 3.60 -23.77 -10.02
C LYS A 6 4.49 -24.52 -9.05
N THR A 7 3.86 -25.10 -8.03
CA THR A 7 4.48 -26.11 -7.18
C THR A 7 4.89 -27.30 -8.03
N ARG A 8 6.13 -27.76 -7.87
CA ARG A 8 6.50 -29.10 -8.33
C ARG A 8 5.64 -30.09 -7.56
N ASP A 9 4.96 -30.98 -8.28
CA ASP A 9 4.14 -32.03 -7.69
C ASP A 9 4.93 -32.78 -6.61
N GLY A 10 4.39 -32.88 -5.41
CA GLY A 10 4.97 -33.67 -4.30
C GLY A 10 5.54 -32.90 -3.11
N VAL A 11 5.45 -31.58 -3.06
CA VAL A 11 5.86 -30.82 -1.85
C VAL A 11 4.76 -30.84 -0.81
N ASP A 12 5.10 -31.17 0.44
CA ASP A 12 4.18 -31.09 1.58
C ASP A 12 3.58 -29.67 1.69
N PRO A 13 2.24 -29.54 1.72
CA PRO A 13 1.56 -28.24 1.85
C PRO A 13 2.05 -27.40 3.03
N ALA A 14 2.39 -28.03 4.16
CA ALA A 14 2.89 -27.32 5.34
C ALA A 14 4.31 -26.75 5.12
N VAL A 15 5.16 -27.47 4.39
CA VAL A 15 6.49 -26.98 3.99
C VAL A 15 6.35 -25.82 3.02
N LEU A 16 5.44 -25.93 2.07
CA LEU A 16 5.17 -24.90 1.09
C LEU A 16 4.63 -23.61 1.76
N GLU A 17 3.67 -23.72 2.65
CA GLU A 17 3.10 -22.57 3.39
C GLU A 17 4.21 -21.86 4.19
N ARG A 18 5.04 -22.62 4.92
CA ARG A 18 6.16 -22.05 5.67
C ARG A 18 7.18 -21.35 4.76
N ALA A 19 7.41 -21.88 3.57
CA ALA A 19 8.29 -21.24 2.60
C ALA A 19 7.73 -19.88 2.15
N TRP A 20 6.45 -19.81 1.81
CA TRP A 20 5.80 -18.58 1.42
C TRP A 20 5.77 -17.55 2.56
N VAL A 21 5.50 -17.99 3.80
CA VAL A 21 5.55 -17.13 4.99
C VAL A 21 6.95 -16.53 5.18
N TYR A 22 8.00 -17.35 5.02
CA TYR A 22 9.36 -16.86 5.10
C TYR A 22 9.68 -15.82 4.02
N LEU A 23 9.32 -16.10 2.76
CA LEU A 23 9.55 -15.19 1.63
C LEU A 23 8.77 -13.87 1.80
N ASN A 24 7.57 -13.91 2.38
CA ASN A 24 6.78 -12.72 2.70
C ASN A 24 7.43 -11.86 3.78
N ALA A 25 8.07 -12.48 4.79
CA ALA A 25 8.59 -11.78 5.96
C ALA A 25 10.05 -11.35 5.83
N VAL A 26 10.88 -12.07 5.05
CA VAL A 26 12.33 -11.86 4.98
C VAL A 26 12.70 -10.57 4.26
N ALA A 27 11.93 -10.14 3.27
CA ALA A 27 12.08 -8.85 2.60
C ALA A 27 11.05 -7.85 3.12
N GLU A 28 11.43 -6.56 3.18
CA GLU A 28 10.49 -5.50 3.58
C GLU A 28 9.35 -5.33 2.57
N ARG A 29 9.63 -5.57 1.30
CA ARG A 29 8.72 -5.44 0.17
C ARG A 29 9.00 -6.56 -0.84
N PRO A 30 7.98 -7.06 -1.54
CA PRO A 30 8.24 -7.93 -2.68
C PRO A 30 9.03 -7.16 -3.73
N SER A 31 9.95 -7.85 -4.40
CA SER A 31 10.82 -7.26 -5.41
C SER A 31 10.90 -8.17 -6.64
N ALA A 32 11.35 -7.61 -7.77
CA ALA A 32 11.59 -8.39 -8.97
C ALA A 32 12.55 -9.55 -8.68
N ALA A 33 13.66 -9.27 -7.98
CA ALA A 33 14.64 -10.27 -7.61
C ALA A 33 14.06 -11.42 -6.77
N MET A 34 13.13 -11.13 -5.86
CA MET A 34 12.44 -12.17 -5.09
C MET A 34 11.56 -13.03 -5.99
N TRP A 35 10.79 -12.42 -6.89
CA TRP A 35 9.94 -13.15 -7.82
C TRP A 35 10.76 -13.94 -8.85
N ASP A 36 11.87 -13.39 -9.36
CA ASP A 36 12.78 -14.09 -10.28
C ASP A 36 13.38 -15.35 -9.62
N ALA A 37 13.71 -15.26 -8.32
CA ALA A 37 14.17 -16.41 -7.57
C ALA A 37 13.06 -17.46 -7.36
N ILE A 38 11.83 -17.02 -7.04
CA ILE A 38 10.67 -17.92 -6.89
C ILE A 38 10.34 -18.60 -8.22
N ASP A 39 10.32 -17.86 -9.32
CA ASP A 39 10.02 -18.40 -10.65
C ASP A 39 11.11 -19.38 -11.15
N THR A 40 12.38 -19.12 -10.80
CA THR A 40 13.52 -19.94 -11.21
C THR A 40 13.63 -21.23 -10.40
N TYR A 41 13.53 -21.14 -9.09
CA TYR A 41 13.86 -22.24 -8.18
C TYR A 41 12.63 -22.85 -7.49
N GLY A 42 11.51 -22.16 -7.49
CA GLY A 42 10.36 -22.45 -6.64
C GLY A 42 10.54 -21.89 -5.22
N PRO A 43 9.44 -21.76 -4.44
CA PRO A 43 9.47 -21.08 -3.16
C PRO A 43 10.35 -21.78 -2.11
N VAL A 44 10.38 -23.11 -2.08
CA VAL A 44 11.15 -23.88 -1.06
C VAL A 44 12.65 -23.74 -1.28
N GLU A 45 13.12 -23.92 -2.52
CA GLU A 45 14.54 -23.78 -2.85
C GLU A 45 15.00 -22.31 -2.73
N ALA A 46 14.12 -21.35 -3.07
CA ALA A 46 14.42 -19.92 -2.87
C ALA A 46 14.68 -19.60 -1.39
N VAL A 47 13.91 -20.17 -0.46
CA VAL A 47 14.14 -20.05 0.98
C VAL A 47 15.50 -20.62 1.38
N GLU A 48 15.84 -21.82 0.91
CA GLU A 48 17.11 -22.45 1.23
C GLU A 48 18.31 -21.61 0.77
N ARG A 49 18.23 -21.07 -0.46
CA ARG A 49 19.27 -20.19 -1.01
C ARG A 49 19.42 -18.89 -0.22
N ILE A 50 18.32 -18.31 0.23
CA ILE A 50 18.34 -17.09 1.07
C ILE A 50 18.97 -17.41 2.44
N ARG A 51 18.58 -18.49 3.08
CA ARG A 51 19.09 -18.88 4.40
C ARG A 51 20.57 -19.22 4.38
N THR A 52 21.01 -19.96 3.36
CA THR A 52 22.41 -20.35 3.19
C THR A 52 23.27 -19.25 2.55
N ARG A 53 22.67 -18.09 2.23
CA ARG A 53 23.34 -16.98 1.51
C ARG A 53 23.95 -17.41 0.17
N ASN A 54 23.39 -18.44 -0.47
CA ASN A 54 23.83 -18.89 -1.79
C ASN A 54 23.14 -18.04 -2.90
N LEU A 55 23.41 -16.74 -2.89
CA LEU A 55 22.81 -15.70 -3.73
C LEU A 55 23.85 -14.94 -4.57
N ARG A 56 24.99 -15.59 -4.89
CA ARG A 56 26.08 -14.94 -5.64
C ARG A 56 25.63 -14.41 -7.02
N SER A 57 24.64 -15.05 -7.63
CA SER A 57 24.03 -14.63 -8.91
C SER A 57 23.03 -13.49 -8.76
N ASP A 58 22.56 -13.19 -7.54
CA ASP A 58 21.55 -12.19 -7.27
C ASP A 58 21.93 -11.28 -6.07
N PRO A 59 22.84 -10.32 -6.29
CA PRO A 59 23.27 -9.42 -5.23
C PRO A 59 22.18 -8.44 -4.77
N VAL A 60 21.08 -8.30 -5.52
CA VAL A 60 19.92 -7.47 -5.13
C VAL A 60 19.11 -8.20 -4.06
N LEU A 61 18.75 -9.46 -4.32
CA LEU A 61 18.04 -10.30 -3.37
C LEU A 61 18.87 -10.51 -2.10
N ASP A 62 20.18 -10.71 -2.24
CA ASP A 62 21.10 -10.87 -1.12
C ASP A 62 21.03 -9.68 -0.17
N ARG A 63 21.14 -8.45 -0.67
CA ARG A 63 21.00 -7.23 0.15
C ARG A 63 19.62 -7.04 0.74
N GLN A 64 18.55 -7.37 -0.01
CA GLN A 64 17.17 -7.18 0.45
C GLN A 64 16.80 -8.10 1.60
N THR A 65 17.41 -9.28 1.66
CA THR A 65 17.11 -10.30 2.67
C THR A 65 18.11 -10.34 3.83
N GLU A 66 19.28 -9.70 3.71
CA GLU A 66 20.39 -9.74 4.67
C GLU A 66 19.95 -9.43 6.12
N ALA A 67 19.08 -8.44 6.29
CA ALA A 67 18.70 -7.96 7.61
C ALA A 67 17.84 -8.96 8.41
N ARG A 68 17.19 -9.91 7.73
CA ARG A 68 16.16 -10.77 8.35
C ARG A 68 16.33 -12.26 8.05
N ALA A 69 17.29 -12.64 7.18
CA ALA A 69 17.44 -14.03 6.73
C ALA A 69 17.53 -15.06 7.88
N GLU A 70 18.19 -14.71 8.97
CA GLU A 70 18.41 -15.59 10.12
C GLU A 70 17.35 -15.43 11.22
N THR A 71 16.57 -14.33 11.19
CA THR A 71 15.67 -13.98 12.30
C THR A 71 14.22 -14.35 12.06
N ILE A 72 13.83 -14.66 10.82
CA ILE A 72 12.47 -15.03 10.50
C ILE A 72 12.19 -16.48 10.84
N ASP A 73 11.25 -16.69 11.77
CA ASP A 73 10.65 -17.98 12.06
C ASP A 73 9.21 -18.02 11.51
N PRO A 74 8.94 -18.78 10.42
CA PRO A 74 7.61 -18.93 9.87
C PRO A 74 6.61 -19.57 10.85
N GLY A 75 7.08 -20.47 11.71
CA GLY A 75 6.23 -21.14 12.71
C GLY A 75 5.69 -20.14 13.73
N GLU A 76 6.56 -19.30 14.27
CA GLU A 76 6.19 -18.23 15.21
C GLU A 76 5.21 -17.22 14.56
N LEU A 77 5.43 -16.85 13.29
CA LEU A 77 4.53 -15.94 12.58
C LEU A 77 3.15 -16.55 12.36
N LEU A 78 3.08 -17.82 11.97
CA LEU A 78 1.81 -18.54 11.82
C LEU A 78 1.09 -18.70 13.17
N HIS A 79 1.81 -19.01 14.23
CA HIS A 79 1.25 -19.11 15.59
C HIS A 79 0.64 -17.78 16.03
N ARG A 80 1.38 -16.69 15.91
CA ARG A 80 0.91 -15.34 16.23
C ARG A 80 -0.29 -14.91 15.38
N ALA A 81 -0.31 -15.31 14.11
CA ALA A 81 -1.46 -15.07 13.25
C ALA A 81 -2.70 -15.84 13.77
N ALA A 82 -2.53 -17.11 14.11
CA ALA A 82 -3.61 -17.95 14.63
C ALA A 82 -4.18 -17.41 15.94
N GLU A 83 -3.34 -16.96 16.87
CA GLU A 83 -3.77 -16.28 18.12
C GLU A 83 -4.61 -15.03 17.84
N ALA A 84 -4.33 -14.32 16.75
CA ALA A 84 -5.10 -13.15 16.32
C ALA A 84 -6.35 -13.51 15.49
N GLY A 85 -6.66 -14.80 15.29
CA GLY A 85 -7.74 -15.26 14.40
C GLY A 85 -7.46 -14.97 12.92
N ALA A 86 -6.19 -15.01 12.52
CA ALA A 86 -5.75 -14.76 11.16
C ALA A 86 -5.11 -16.00 10.53
N ARG A 87 -5.17 -16.06 9.19
CA ARG A 87 -4.52 -17.07 8.36
C ARG A 87 -3.63 -16.41 7.31
N PHE A 88 -2.72 -17.19 6.75
CA PHE A 88 -1.89 -16.77 5.64
C PHE A 88 -2.41 -17.36 4.33
N ILE A 89 -2.47 -16.54 3.28
CA ILE A 89 -2.79 -16.97 1.93
C ILE A 89 -1.67 -16.56 0.98
N HIS A 90 -1.43 -17.39 -0.05
CA HIS A 90 -0.32 -17.22 -0.98
C HIS A 90 -0.71 -17.68 -2.40
N PRO A 91 0.07 -17.34 -3.44
CA PRO A 91 -0.16 -17.84 -4.81
C PRO A 91 -0.32 -19.35 -4.85
N GLY A 92 -1.31 -19.83 -5.62
CA GLY A 92 -1.66 -21.24 -5.74
C GLY A 92 -2.71 -21.74 -4.76
N ARG A 93 -3.11 -20.96 -3.75
CA ARG A 93 -4.27 -21.30 -2.93
C ARG A 93 -5.59 -20.89 -3.59
N PRO A 94 -6.69 -21.63 -3.36
CA PRO A 94 -8.00 -21.29 -3.94
C PRO A 94 -8.53 -19.91 -3.50
N ASP A 95 -8.21 -19.49 -2.27
CA ASP A 95 -8.60 -18.19 -1.71
C ASP A 95 -7.63 -17.03 -2.05
N TRP A 96 -6.61 -17.29 -2.88
CA TRP A 96 -5.71 -16.26 -3.40
C TRP A 96 -6.39 -15.44 -4.51
N PRO A 97 -6.48 -14.11 -4.41
CA PRO A 97 -7.14 -13.26 -5.41
C PRO A 97 -6.25 -13.05 -6.65
N GLU A 98 -5.89 -14.12 -7.33
CA GLU A 98 -4.97 -14.17 -8.46
C GLU A 98 -5.33 -13.17 -9.54
N TYR A 99 -6.61 -13.18 -9.95
CA TYR A 99 -7.08 -12.30 -11.02
C TYR A 99 -6.91 -10.82 -10.66
N ALA A 100 -7.32 -10.42 -9.46
CA ALA A 100 -7.24 -9.04 -9.01
C ALA A 100 -5.79 -8.55 -8.88
N LEU A 101 -4.91 -9.41 -8.36
CA LEU A 101 -3.51 -9.09 -8.14
C LEU A 101 -2.63 -9.22 -9.39
N SER A 102 -3.04 -10.01 -10.39
CA SER A 102 -2.29 -10.17 -11.65
C SER A 102 -2.11 -8.84 -12.41
N ALA A 103 -2.99 -7.87 -12.20
CA ALA A 103 -2.84 -6.53 -12.73
C ALA A 103 -1.53 -5.85 -12.28
N LEU A 104 -0.99 -6.23 -11.12
CA LEU A 104 0.29 -5.73 -10.60
C LEU A 104 1.51 -6.39 -11.27
N ASP A 105 1.31 -7.41 -12.12
CA ASP A 105 2.37 -8.16 -12.78
C ASP A 105 2.93 -7.49 -14.06
N ARG A 106 2.69 -6.21 -14.25
CA ARG A 106 3.15 -5.45 -15.42
C ARG A 106 4.09 -4.31 -15.02
N PRO A 107 5.24 -4.59 -14.39
CA PRO A 107 6.06 -3.53 -13.78
C PRO A 107 6.54 -2.47 -14.77
N ARG A 108 6.81 -2.81 -16.05
CA ARG A 108 7.20 -1.84 -17.08
C ARG A 108 6.04 -0.91 -17.44
N VAL A 109 4.87 -1.47 -17.75
CA VAL A 109 3.67 -0.70 -18.12
C VAL A 109 3.24 0.20 -16.97
N LEU A 110 3.24 -0.32 -15.75
CA LEU A 110 2.88 0.45 -14.55
C LEU A 110 3.89 1.57 -14.28
N ARG A 111 5.19 1.32 -14.47
CA ARG A 111 6.24 2.32 -14.34
C ARG A 111 6.05 3.46 -15.32
N ASP A 112 5.81 3.13 -16.58
CA ASP A 112 5.64 4.15 -17.64
C ASP A 112 4.40 4.99 -17.39
N ARG A 113 3.28 4.40 -16.98
CA ARG A 113 2.03 5.10 -16.64
C ARG A 113 2.17 5.98 -15.39
N LEU A 114 2.73 5.44 -14.32
CA LEU A 114 2.90 6.19 -13.07
C LEU A 114 4.00 7.26 -13.16
N GLY A 115 5.00 7.03 -14.02
CA GLY A 115 6.09 7.98 -14.27
C GLY A 115 5.73 9.11 -15.23
N SER A 116 4.72 8.92 -16.11
CA SER A 116 4.28 9.94 -17.06
C SER A 116 3.42 11.06 -16.43
N GLU A 117 2.91 10.85 -15.23
CA GLU A 117 2.00 11.75 -14.54
C GLU A 117 2.65 12.93 -13.78
N GLY A 118 3.90 13.24 -14.00
CA GLY A 118 4.58 14.36 -13.34
C GLY A 118 5.43 15.19 -14.31
N SER A 119 4.98 16.40 -14.64
CA SER A 119 5.82 17.39 -15.34
C SER A 119 6.91 17.95 -14.43
N ASP A 120 8.06 18.26 -15.03
CA ASP A 120 9.08 19.22 -14.60
C ASP A 120 10.03 18.85 -13.47
N ASP A 121 10.72 17.73 -13.55
CA ASP A 121 12.12 17.66 -13.09
C ASP A 121 12.74 16.31 -13.45
N ASN A 122 13.74 16.26 -14.32
CA ASN A 122 14.38 15.02 -14.79
C ASN A 122 14.94 14.14 -13.64
N GLY A 123 15.27 14.74 -12.49
CA GLY A 123 15.73 14.02 -11.29
C GLY A 123 14.57 13.39 -10.51
N ARG A 124 13.45 14.09 -10.39
CA ARG A 124 12.27 13.66 -9.64
C ARG A 124 11.51 12.54 -10.37
N ARG A 125 11.45 12.58 -11.70
CA ARG A 125 10.88 11.51 -12.54
C ARG A 125 11.61 10.17 -12.39
N LYS A 126 12.95 10.18 -12.45
CA LYS A 126 13.76 8.97 -12.25
C LYS A 126 13.56 8.37 -10.85
N LYS A 127 13.46 9.22 -9.82
CA LYS A 127 13.28 8.81 -8.43
C LYS A 127 11.89 8.17 -8.21
N VAL A 128 10.83 8.83 -8.69
CA VAL A 128 9.45 8.31 -8.60
C VAL A 128 9.29 7.02 -9.40
N ALA A 129 9.85 6.93 -10.61
CA ALA A 129 9.81 5.71 -11.41
C ALA A 129 10.57 4.54 -10.76
N ALA A 130 11.69 4.81 -10.09
CA ALA A 130 12.44 3.79 -9.34
C ALA A 130 11.69 3.33 -8.08
N GLU A 131 11.08 4.25 -7.33
CA GLU A 131 10.23 3.92 -6.18
C GLU A 131 9.02 3.09 -6.60
N LEU A 132 8.38 3.43 -7.71
CA LEU A 132 7.20 2.74 -8.23
C LEU A 132 7.54 1.37 -8.84
N ALA A 133 8.75 1.17 -9.33
CA ALA A 133 9.19 -0.13 -9.85
C ALA A 133 9.22 -1.23 -8.79
N THR A 134 9.55 -0.86 -7.55
CA THR A 134 9.53 -1.78 -6.40
C THR A 134 8.13 -2.01 -5.84
N LEU A 135 7.21 -1.07 -6.06
CA LEU A 135 5.83 -1.10 -5.52
C LEU A 135 4.82 -1.79 -6.45
N SER A 136 5.20 -2.07 -7.69
CA SER A 136 4.30 -2.61 -8.73
C SER A 136 4.19 -4.12 -8.73
N LEU A 137 4.81 -4.81 -7.77
CA LEU A 137 4.84 -6.27 -7.76
C LEU A 137 3.70 -6.87 -6.96
N ILE A 138 3.30 -8.06 -7.37
CA ILE A 138 2.35 -8.89 -6.63
C ILE A 138 2.94 -9.18 -5.25
N PRO A 139 2.14 -9.12 -4.16
CA PRO A 139 2.61 -9.55 -2.85
C PRO A 139 2.94 -11.04 -2.87
N THR A 140 3.95 -11.47 -2.14
CA THR A 140 4.32 -12.89 -2.00
C THR A 140 3.35 -13.65 -1.10
N GLY A 141 2.47 -12.96 -0.39
CA GLY A 141 1.41 -13.52 0.42
C GLY A 141 0.61 -12.42 1.10
N LEU A 142 -0.55 -12.79 1.63
CA LEU A 142 -1.43 -11.93 2.40
C LEU A 142 -1.83 -12.62 3.70
N TRP A 143 -1.81 -11.87 4.77
CA TRP A 143 -2.37 -12.22 6.06
C TRP A 143 -3.82 -11.77 6.10
N VAL A 144 -4.74 -12.67 6.43
CA VAL A 144 -6.18 -12.41 6.45
C VAL A 144 -6.71 -12.72 7.84
N ARG A 145 -7.26 -11.71 8.51
CA ARG A 145 -7.94 -11.89 9.80
C ARG A 145 -9.44 -11.91 9.59
N GLY A 146 -10.07 -12.98 10.07
CA GLY A 146 -11.50 -13.18 9.91
C GLY A 146 -11.92 -13.41 8.46
N GLY A 147 -13.15 -13.04 8.14
CA GLY A 147 -13.78 -13.30 6.86
C GLY A 147 -14.16 -14.77 6.66
N PRO A 148 -14.87 -15.10 5.58
CA PRO A 148 -15.18 -16.48 5.22
C PRO A 148 -13.91 -17.28 4.90
N ALA A 149 -14.00 -18.61 4.95
CA ALA A 149 -12.89 -19.51 4.61
C ALA A 149 -12.39 -19.26 3.18
N GLU A 150 -13.29 -19.04 2.24
CA GLU A 150 -13.01 -18.52 0.92
C GLU A 150 -13.13 -17.00 0.97
N LEU A 151 -12.03 -16.29 0.59
CA LEU A 151 -12.02 -14.85 0.62
C LEU A 151 -13.04 -14.28 -0.38
N ALA A 152 -14.09 -13.64 0.11
CA ALA A 152 -15.18 -13.11 -0.72
C ALA A 152 -14.70 -12.15 -1.81
N LEU A 153 -13.57 -11.46 -1.60
CA LEU A 153 -12.91 -10.58 -2.59
C LEU A 153 -12.46 -11.31 -3.87
N VAL A 154 -12.42 -12.64 -3.87
CA VAL A 154 -12.06 -13.45 -5.06
C VAL A 154 -13.21 -13.49 -6.07
N SER A 155 -14.45 -13.53 -5.58
CA SER A 155 -15.65 -13.78 -6.41
C SER A 155 -16.65 -12.63 -6.46
N ALA A 156 -16.72 -11.80 -5.43
CA ALA A 156 -17.67 -10.70 -5.36
C ALA A 156 -17.18 -9.44 -6.09
N PRO A 157 -18.10 -8.57 -6.58
CA PRO A 157 -17.76 -7.22 -6.98
C PRO A 157 -17.19 -6.43 -5.81
N VAL A 158 -16.17 -5.60 -6.05
CA VAL A 158 -15.50 -4.83 -5.00
C VAL A 158 -15.42 -3.37 -5.39
N LEU A 159 -15.89 -2.47 -4.53
CA LEU A 159 -15.75 -1.02 -4.66
C LEU A 159 -14.80 -0.47 -3.60
N ALA A 160 -13.72 0.21 -4.04
CA ALA A 160 -12.89 0.98 -3.12
C ALA A 160 -13.51 2.36 -2.87
N ILE A 161 -13.73 2.72 -1.60
CA ILE A 161 -14.14 4.06 -1.17
C ILE A 161 -13.02 4.63 -0.30
N VAL A 162 -12.35 5.68 -0.77
CA VAL A 162 -11.18 6.25 -0.12
C VAL A 162 -11.28 7.77 0.01
N GLY A 163 -10.53 8.34 0.96
CA GLY A 163 -10.52 9.79 1.10
C GLY A 163 -9.64 10.31 2.23
N THR A 164 -9.91 11.55 2.59
CA THR A 164 -9.18 12.25 3.65
C THR A 164 -9.42 11.64 5.03
N ARG A 165 -8.39 11.70 5.88
CA ARG A 165 -8.50 11.33 7.30
C ARG A 165 -9.27 12.36 8.12
N SER A 166 -9.34 13.61 7.65
CA SER A 166 -10.06 14.73 8.27
C SER A 166 -11.34 15.02 7.47
N ALA A 167 -12.22 14.01 7.38
CA ALA A 167 -13.45 14.10 6.62
C ALA A 167 -14.41 15.15 7.20
N SER A 168 -15.00 15.95 6.32
CA SER A 168 -16.12 16.84 6.65
C SER A 168 -17.38 16.03 6.98
N GLN A 169 -18.43 16.68 7.48
CA GLN A 169 -19.73 16.03 7.62
C GLN A 169 -20.30 15.64 6.26
N TYR A 170 -20.14 16.52 5.26
CA TYR A 170 -20.50 16.21 3.86
C TYR A 170 -19.79 14.95 3.36
N GLY A 171 -18.47 14.88 3.50
CA GLY A 171 -17.71 13.72 3.04
C GLY A 171 -18.12 12.42 3.73
N ARG A 172 -18.40 12.45 5.04
CA ARG A 172 -18.89 11.26 5.76
C ARG A 172 -20.28 10.83 5.29
N SER A 173 -21.20 11.78 5.06
CA SER A 173 -22.55 11.49 4.54
C SER A 173 -22.46 10.82 3.16
N VAL A 174 -21.74 11.45 2.24
CA VAL A 174 -21.55 10.93 0.88
C VAL A 174 -20.87 9.56 0.87
N ALA A 175 -19.81 9.37 1.68
CA ALA A 175 -19.17 8.05 1.80
C ALA A 175 -20.17 6.99 2.27
N GLY A 176 -21.07 7.35 3.18
CA GLY A 176 -22.14 6.47 3.66
C GLY A 176 -23.16 6.11 2.58
N GLU A 177 -23.61 7.10 1.84
CA GLU A 177 -24.57 6.91 0.73
C GLU A 177 -24.01 6.02 -0.39
N LEU A 178 -22.73 6.26 -0.75
CA LEU A 178 -22.01 5.46 -1.75
C LEU A 178 -21.80 4.02 -1.28
N ALA A 179 -21.48 3.83 0.01
CA ALA A 179 -21.33 2.49 0.58
C ALA A 179 -22.65 1.74 0.60
N ALA A 180 -23.76 2.39 0.98
CA ALA A 180 -25.08 1.79 0.95
C ALA A 180 -25.53 1.43 -0.47
N ALA A 181 -25.24 2.28 -1.47
CA ALA A 181 -25.53 1.98 -2.87
C ALA A 181 -24.71 0.79 -3.39
N ALA A 182 -23.43 0.66 -2.99
CA ALA A 182 -22.60 -0.50 -3.32
C ALA A 182 -23.17 -1.80 -2.73
N VAL A 183 -23.60 -1.76 -1.46
CA VAL A 183 -24.26 -2.88 -0.80
C VAL A 183 -25.54 -3.28 -1.52
N GLY A 184 -26.31 -2.33 -2.03
CA GLY A 184 -27.55 -2.57 -2.79
C GLY A 184 -27.35 -3.36 -4.10
N VAL A 185 -26.12 -3.54 -4.57
CA VAL A 185 -25.73 -4.37 -5.72
C VAL A 185 -24.76 -5.50 -5.34
N ASP A 186 -24.81 -5.94 -4.08
CA ASP A 186 -24.01 -7.02 -3.51
C ASP A 186 -22.47 -6.80 -3.67
N ALA A 187 -22.03 -5.55 -3.71
CA ALA A 187 -20.62 -5.24 -3.79
C ALA A 187 -20.00 -5.09 -2.39
N ILE A 188 -18.79 -5.64 -2.23
CA ILE A 188 -17.99 -5.46 -1.03
C ILE A 188 -17.39 -4.06 -1.03
N VAL A 189 -17.55 -3.32 0.06
CA VAL A 189 -16.87 -2.04 0.26
C VAL A 189 -15.46 -2.29 0.78
N LEU A 190 -14.44 -1.89 0.00
CA LEU A 190 -13.02 -2.03 0.36
C LEU A 190 -12.44 -0.67 0.73
N SER A 191 -11.69 -0.59 1.82
CA SER A 191 -10.95 0.63 2.17
C SER A 191 -9.71 0.33 3.02
N GLY A 192 -9.09 1.38 3.52
CA GLY A 192 -7.84 1.28 4.29
C GLY A 192 -7.98 1.29 5.80
N GLY A 193 -9.19 1.40 6.32
CA GLY A 193 -9.43 1.47 7.75
C GLY A 193 -8.93 2.74 8.43
N ALA A 194 -8.58 3.79 7.69
CA ALA A 194 -8.12 5.05 8.24
C ALA A 194 -9.27 5.84 8.89
N LEU A 195 -8.93 6.86 9.69
CA LEU A 195 -9.90 7.86 10.15
C LEU A 195 -10.56 8.55 8.96
N GLY A 196 -11.75 9.10 9.14
CA GLY A 196 -12.44 9.91 8.16
C GLY A 196 -13.26 9.10 7.16
N ILE A 197 -12.97 9.22 5.87
CA ILE A 197 -13.79 8.60 4.80
C ILE A 197 -13.80 7.08 4.90
N ASP A 198 -12.63 6.46 5.10
CA ASP A 198 -12.52 5.00 5.14
C ASP A 198 -13.42 4.38 6.21
N VAL A 199 -13.34 4.88 7.44
CA VAL A 199 -14.16 4.37 8.56
C VAL A 199 -15.64 4.69 8.37
N ALA A 200 -15.99 5.83 7.74
CA ALA A 200 -17.38 6.16 7.43
C ALA A 200 -17.97 5.16 6.42
N ALA A 201 -17.22 4.83 5.37
CA ALA A 201 -17.63 3.84 4.38
C ALA A 201 -17.80 2.43 4.98
N HIS A 202 -16.85 1.96 5.81
CA HIS A 202 -16.97 0.67 6.49
C HIS A 202 -18.21 0.60 7.39
N ASN A 203 -18.42 1.63 8.23
CA ASN A 203 -19.56 1.66 9.14
C ASN A 203 -20.90 1.68 8.40
N ALA A 204 -20.99 2.42 7.28
CA ALA A 204 -22.20 2.50 6.49
C ALA A 204 -22.51 1.17 5.76
N ALA A 205 -21.49 0.51 5.18
CA ALA A 205 -21.66 -0.82 4.59
C ALA A 205 -22.20 -1.82 5.61
N LEU A 206 -21.61 -1.86 6.81
CA LEU A 206 -22.07 -2.73 7.91
C LEU A 206 -23.48 -2.36 8.41
N ALA A 207 -23.83 -1.07 8.46
CA ALA A 207 -25.15 -0.62 8.86
C ALA A 207 -26.22 -0.95 7.82
N ALA A 208 -25.85 -0.99 6.53
CA ALA A 208 -26.72 -1.43 5.44
C ALA A 208 -26.86 -2.97 5.35
N GLY A 209 -26.23 -3.73 6.24
CA GLY A 209 -26.25 -5.19 6.24
C GLY A 209 -25.38 -5.83 5.16
N GLY A 210 -24.47 -5.07 4.55
CA GLY A 210 -23.56 -5.55 3.52
C GLY A 210 -22.17 -5.90 4.04
N GLU A 211 -21.32 -6.31 3.13
CA GLU A 211 -19.96 -6.75 3.41
C GLU A 211 -18.92 -5.62 3.23
N THR A 212 -17.93 -5.64 4.10
CA THR A 212 -16.80 -4.72 3.98
C THR A 212 -15.49 -5.39 4.37
N ALA A 213 -14.42 -5.06 3.64
CA ALA A 213 -13.07 -5.52 3.92
C ALA A 213 -12.10 -4.34 4.09
N ALA A 214 -11.09 -4.51 4.92
CA ALA A 214 -10.04 -3.52 5.09
C ALA A 214 -8.68 -4.07 4.71
N VAL A 215 -7.85 -3.27 4.01
CA VAL A 215 -6.43 -3.58 3.82
C VAL A 215 -5.63 -2.72 4.78
N LEU A 216 -4.73 -3.31 5.57
CA LEU A 216 -3.95 -2.59 6.56
C LEU A 216 -2.51 -2.33 6.07
N ALA A 217 -1.88 -1.32 6.66
CA ALA A 217 -0.46 -0.96 6.46
C ALA A 217 0.43 -1.45 7.62
N ARG A 218 0.03 -2.54 8.28
CA ARG A 218 0.69 -3.18 9.41
C ARG A 218 0.21 -4.62 9.55
N GLY A 219 0.80 -5.41 10.46
CA GLY A 219 0.31 -6.75 10.78
C GLY A 219 -1.16 -6.75 11.21
N VAL A 220 -1.89 -7.81 10.83
CA VAL A 220 -3.34 -7.96 11.11
C VAL A 220 -3.65 -8.28 12.58
N ASP A 221 -2.64 -8.61 13.37
CA ASP A 221 -2.73 -8.92 14.80
C ASP A 221 -3.21 -7.71 15.64
N GLN A 222 -2.99 -6.49 15.15
CA GLN A 222 -3.43 -5.28 15.84
C GLN A 222 -4.09 -4.31 14.89
N PHE A 223 -5.25 -3.80 15.26
CA PHE A 223 -5.95 -2.78 14.48
C PHE A 223 -5.37 -1.38 14.68
N TYR A 224 -5.29 -0.61 13.58
CA TYR A 224 -4.81 0.77 13.61
C TYR A 224 -5.58 1.65 12.60
N PRO A 225 -5.98 2.85 12.98
CA PRO A 225 -5.80 3.46 14.31
C PRO A 225 -6.68 2.80 15.38
N SER A 226 -6.28 2.86 16.65
CA SER A 226 -7.03 2.26 17.75
C SER A 226 -8.46 2.80 17.88
N ALA A 227 -8.67 4.07 17.49
CA ALA A 227 -10.00 4.68 17.46
C ALA A 227 -10.98 3.96 16.51
N ASN A 228 -10.48 3.22 15.50
CA ASN A 228 -11.30 2.47 14.55
C ASN A 228 -11.31 0.96 14.85
N ALA A 229 -10.75 0.53 16.00
CA ALA A 229 -10.61 -0.90 16.31
C ALA A 229 -11.96 -1.64 16.29
N GLY A 230 -13.02 -1.02 16.81
CA GLY A 230 -14.36 -1.61 16.78
C GLY A 230 -14.92 -1.80 15.36
N THR A 231 -14.70 -0.83 14.47
CA THR A 231 -15.10 -0.95 13.06
C THR A 231 -14.28 -2.02 12.34
N LEU A 232 -12.97 -2.06 12.58
CA LEU A 232 -12.08 -3.05 11.97
C LEU A 232 -12.35 -4.47 12.48
N SER A 233 -12.76 -4.63 13.76
CA SER A 233 -13.21 -5.92 14.29
C SER A 233 -14.44 -6.42 13.54
N ARG A 234 -15.44 -5.55 13.35
CA ARG A 234 -16.63 -5.89 12.57
C ARG A 234 -16.33 -6.17 11.10
N ALA A 235 -15.40 -5.44 10.50
CA ALA A 235 -14.94 -5.74 9.14
C ALA A 235 -14.24 -7.10 9.06
N ALA A 236 -13.48 -7.49 10.09
CA ALA A 236 -12.89 -8.82 10.19
C ALA A 236 -13.95 -9.93 10.28
N GLU A 237 -15.06 -9.69 10.99
CA GLU A 237 -16.20 -10.59 11.08
C GLU A 237 -17.03 -10.65 9.78
N SER A 238 -16.88 -9.67 8.89
CA SER A 238 -17.57 -9.56 7.60
C SER A 238 -16.70 -10.14 6.46
N ALA A 239 -16.17 -9.32 5.56
CA ALA A 239 -15.36 -9.79 4.44
C ALA A 239 -13.86 -9.93 4.75
N GLY A 240 -13.44 -9.56 5.97
CA GLY A 240 -12.07 -9.76 6.46
C GLY A 240 -11.20 -8.50 6.49
N VAL A 241 -10.10 -8.62 7.20
CA VAL A 241 -9.04 -7.61 7.27
C VAL A 241 -7.74 -8.22 6.74
N LEU A 242 -7.17 -7.57 5.73
CA LEU A 242 -6.02 -8.08 4.99
C LEU A 242 -4.77 -7.24 5.25
N SER A 243 -3.63 -7.87 5.20
CA SER A 243 -2.33 -7.18 5.15
C SER A 243 -1.29 -8.00 4.41
N GLU A 244 -0.38 -7.32 3.72
CA GLU A 244 0.85 -7.90 3.19
C GLU A 244 1.92 -8.10 4.27
N TYR A 245 1.80 -7.38 5.38
CA TYR A 245 2.81 -7.36 6.43
C TYR A 245 2.55 -8.43 7.49
N PRO A 246 3.60 -9.16 7.92
CA PRO A 246 3.49 -10.18 8.95
C PRO A 246 2.94 -9.65 10.28
N PRO A 247 2.32 -10.51 11.12
CA PRO A 247 1.97 -10.17 12.49
C PRO A 247 3.16 -9.58 13.27
N GLY A 248 2.90 -8.62 14.14
CA GLY A 248 3.92 -7.86 14.87
C GLY A 248 4.51 -6.68 14.10
N THR A 249 4.22 -6.53 12.81
CA THR A 249 4.73 -5.40 12.01
C THR A 249 4.02 -4.11 12.39
N GLY A 250 4.79 -3.07 12.76
CA GLY A 250 4.29 -1.75 13.13
C GLY A 250 3.89 -0.89 11.93
N VAL A 251 3.38 0.32 12.19
CA VAL A 251 3.01 1.30 11.17
C VAL A 251 4.18 2.19 10.80
N THR A 252 4.34 2.45 9.50
CA THR A 252 5.22 3.50 8.96
C THR A 252 4.52 4.22 7.83
N ARG A 253 4.95 5.45 7.52
CA ARG A 253 4.28 6.25 6.49
C ARG A 253 4.36 5.60 5.11
N TYR A 254 5.49 5.03 4.75
CA TYR A 254 5.67 4.40 3.44
C TYR A 254 4.76 3.16 3.27
N ARG A 255 4.53 2.38 4.35
CA ARG A 255 3.63 1.22 4.30
C ARG A 255 2.19 1.60 3.95
N PHE A 256 1.74 2.80 4.37
CA PHE A 256 0.44 3.30 3.93
C PHE A 256 0.37 3.55 2.42
N LEU A 257 1.46 4.06 1.82
CA LEU A 257 1.53 4.29 0.38
C LEU A 257 1.64 2.99 -0.40
N ASP A 258 2.47 2.05 0.09
CA ASP A 258 2.64 0.72 -0.49
C ASP A 258 1.33 -0.07 -0.50
N ARG A 259 0.61 -0.07 0.62
CA ARG A 259 -0.67 -0.73 0.78
C ARG A 259 -1.72 -0.25 -0.22
N ASN A 260 -1.70 1.05 -0.60
CA ASN A 260 -2.73 1.63 -1.48
C ASN A 260 -2.80 0.94 -2.85
N ARG A 261 -1.70 0.34 -3.34
CA ARG A 261 -1.72 -0.48 -4.56
C ARG A 261 -2.64 -1.70 -4.42
N LEU A 262 -2.67 -2.30 -3.22
CA LEU A 262 -3.53 -3.46 -2.96
C LEU A 262 -5.01 -3.07 -2.91
N ILE A 263 -5.35 -1.91 -2.33
CA ILE A 263 -6.73 -1.40 -2.37
C ILE A 263 -7.16 -1.23 -3.82
N ALA A 264 -6.34 -0.57 -4.64
CA ALA A 264 -6.65 -0.37 -6.06
C ALA A 264 -6.70 -1.69 -6.85
N ALA A 265 -5.79 -2.63 -6.57
CA ALA A 265 -5.73 -3.90 -7.29
C ALA A 265 -6.88 -4.86 -6.91
N LEU A 266 -7.31 -4.86 -5.65
CA LEU A 266 -8.39 -5.73 -5.17
C LEU A 266 -9.79 -5.19 -5.48
N SER A 267 -9.93 -3.94 -5.93
CA SER A 267 -11.22 -3.33 -6.26
C SER A 267 -11.48 -3.27 -7.77
N GLY A 268 -12.74 -3.37 -8.16
CA GLY A 268 -13.18 -3.18 -9.56
C GLY A 268 -13.20 -1.72 -9.97
N ALA A 269 -13.50 -0.81 -9.03
CA ALA A 269 -13.49 0.63 -9.21
C ALA A 269 -13.05 1.32 -7.91
N THR A 270 -12.61 2.58 -8.02
CA THR A 270 -12.19 3.40 -6.88
C THR A 270 -12.91 4.74 -6.87
N VAL A 271 -13.55 5.08 -5.75
CA VAL A 271 -14.18 6.39 -5.53
C VAL A 271 -13.38 7.20 -4.52
N VAL A 272 -13.02 8.42 -4.88
CA VAL A 272 -12.39 9.40 -3.99
C VAL A 272 -13.43 10.41 -3.52
N VAL A 273 -13.78 10.39 -2.24
CA VAL A 273 -14.86 11.23 -1.70
C VAL A 273 -14.38 12.63 -1.34
N GLU A 274 -13.32 12.74 -0.58
CA GLU A 274 -12.65 14.00 -0.26
C GLU A 274 -11.13 13.79 -0.29
N ALA A 275 -10.42 14.70 -0.91
CA ALA A 275 -8.96 14.68 -0.95
C ALA A 275 -8.38 16.10 -1.03
N ALA A 276 -7.48 16.44 -0.12
CA ALA A 276 -6.63 17.61 -0.29
C ALA A 276 -5.61 17.38 -1.40
N ALA A 277 -4.96 18.43 -1.91
CA ALA A 277 -3.99 18.36 -3.02
C ALA A 277 -2.85 17.32 -2.81
N ARG A 278 -2.46 17.04 -1.56
CA ARG A 278 -1.43 16.06 -1.19
C ARG A 278 -2.00 14.96 -0.29
N SER A 279 -3.17 14.44 -0.63
CA SER A 279 -3.82 13.36 0.13
C SER A 279 -3.28 11.99 -0.26
N GLY A 280 -3.16 11.07 0.71
CA GLY A 280 -2.85 9.66 0.46
C GLY A 280 -3.89 8.96 -0.43
N ALA A 281 -5.15 9.39 -0.40
CA ALA A 281 -6.21 8.88 -1.28
C ALA A 281 -5.91 9.09 -2.78
N LEU A 282 -5.22 10.17 -3.13
CA LEU A 282 -4.77 10.40 -4.51
C LEU A 282 -3.73 9.36 -4.98
N SER A 283 -2.98 8.76 -4.04
CA SER A 283 -2.10 7.62 -4.36
C SER A 283 -2.91 6.39 -4.76
N THR A 284 -4.02 6.09 -4.08
CA THR A 284 -4.91 5.00 -4.45
C THR A 284 -5.53 5.24 -5.83
N ALA A 285 -6.02 6.46 -6.09
CA ALA A 285 -6.55 6.84 -7.41
C ALA A 285 -5.50 6.70 -8.52
N ARG A 286 -4.25 7.11 -8.25
CA ARG A 286 -3.14 6.94 -9.21
C ARG A 286 -2.89 5.48 -9.52
N TRP A 287 -2.88 4.61 -8.51
CA TRP A 287 -2.76 3.17 -8.72
C TRP A 287 -3.91 2.61 -9.53
N ALA A 288 -5.16 2.99 -9.20
CA ALA A 288 -6.34 2.56 -9.96
C ALA A 288 -6.22 2.94 -11.45
N GLY A 289 -5.81 4.18 -11.77
CA GLY A 289 -5.57 4.61 -13.14
C GLY A 289 -4.45 3.83 -13.84
N ALA A 290 -3.33 3.57 -13.15
CA ALA A 290 -2.24 2.77 -13.70
C ALA A 290 -2.67 1.32 -14.00
N LEU A 291 -3.60 0.78 -13.21
CA LEU A 291 -4.20 -0.55 -13.39
C LEU A 291 -5.39 -0.55 -14.36
N GLU A 292 -5.68 0.59 -15.02
CA GLU A 292 -6.82 0.76 -15.95
C GLU A 292 -8.18 0.48 -15.32
N ARG A 293 -8.30 0.75 -14.01
CA ARG A 293 -9.57 0.60 -13.30
C ARG A 293 -10.33 1.92 -13.24
N PRO A 294 -11.66 1.91 -13.35
CA PRO A 294 -12.48 3.10 -13.24
C PRO A 294 -12.17 3.88 -11.95
N ILE A 295 -12.03 5.20 -12.12
CA ILE A 295 -11.87 6.14 -11.02
C ILE A 295 -13.02 7.11 -11.05
N ALA A 296 -13.65 7.32 -9.91
CA ALA A 296 -14.61 8.37 -9.71
C ALA A 296 -14.19 9.30 -8.59
N ALA A 297 -14.65 10.53 -8.63
CA ALA A 297 -14.41 11.50 -7.59
C ALA A 297 -15.69 12.31 -7.29
N VAL A 298 -15.92 12.58 -6.03
CA VAL A 298 -17.03 13.41 -5.59
C VAL A 298 -16.61 14.89 -5.71
N PRO A 299 -17.33 15.70 -6.50
CA PRO A 299 -17.04 17.12 -6.60
C PRO A 299 -17.34 17.82 -5.28
N GLY A 300 -16.65 18.92 -5.03
CA GLY A 300 -16.90 19.72 -3.84
C GLY A 300 -16.57 21.19 -4.04
N SER A 301 -16.80 22.00 -3.02
CA SER A 301 -16.58 23.44 -3.08
C SER A 301 -15.16 23.79 -3.49
N ILE A 302 -15.00 24.74 -4.42
CA ILE A 302 -13.69 25.29 -4.80
C ILE A 302 -12.99 26.02 -3.66
N HIS A 303 -13.72 26.41 -2.62
CA HIS A 303 -13.19 27.03 -1.40
C HIS A 303 -12.78 26.01 -0.32
N SER A 304 -13.12 24.73 -0.50
CA SER A 304 -12.75 23.66 0.42
C SER A 304 -11.42 23.05 0.09
N ARG A 305 -10.47 23.09 1.02
CA ARG A 305 -9.19 22.39 0.87
C ARG A 305 -9.36 20.87 0.72
N GLY A 306 -10.42 20.30 1.30
CA GLY A 306 -10.74 18.88 1.21
C GLY A 306 -11.24 18.45 -0.17
N SER A 307 -11.66 19.37 -1.01
CA SER A 307 -12.18 19.08 -2.36
C SER A 307 -11.15 19.28 -3.48
N VAL A 308 -10.02 19.91 -3.20
CA VAL A 308 -9.01 20.31 -4.21
C VAL A 308 -8.54 19.09 -5.04
N GLY A 309 -8.26 17.97 -4.37
CA GLY A 309 -7.78 16.76 -5.04
C GLY A 309 -8.84 16.10 -5.91
N CYS A 310 -10.08 16.01 -5.43
CA CYS A 310 -11.20 15.47 -6.21
C CYS A 310 -11.52 16.34 -7.43
N ASN A 311 -11.62 17.65 -7.23
CA ASN A 311 -11.86 18.61 -8.32
C ASN A 311 -10.71 18.58 -9.36
N ALA A 312 -9.46 18.36 -8.93
CA ALA A 312 -8.35 18.19 -9.86
C ALA A 312 -8.44 16.89 -10.66
N LEU A 313 -8.78 15.76 -10.03
CA LEU A 313 -9.01 14.50 -10.74
C LEU A 313 -10.09 14.63 -11.83
N ILE A 314 -11.19 15.32 -11.51
CA ILE A 314 -12.30 15.55 -12.45
C ILE A 314 -11.86 16.49 -13.57
N ARG A 315 -11.26 17.65 -13.24
CA ARG A 315 -10.78 18.64 -14.22
C ARG A 315 -9.78 18.04 -15.20
N ASP A 316 -8.87 17.21 -14.69
CA ASP A 316 -7.79 16.61 -15.46
C ASP A 316 -8.25 15.32 -16.19
N HIS A 317 -9.56 15.06 -16.26
CA HIS A 317 -10.19 13.88 -16.89
C HIS A 317 -9.64 12.53 -16.39
N ARG A 318 -9.17 12.49 -15.15
CA ARG A 318 -8.62 11.30 -14.50
C ARG A 318 -9.64 10.55 -13.65
N ALA A 319 -10.79 11.17 -13.39
CA ALA A 319 -11.91 10.58 -12.68
C ALA A 319 -13.24 11.06 -13.25
N ILE A 320 -14.23 10.19 -13.23
CA ILE A 320 -15.62 10.53 -13.52
C ILE A 320 -16.19 11.27 -12.31
N ALA A 321 -16.89 12.40 -12.52
CA ALA A 321 -17.60 13.06 -11.44
C ALA A 321 -18.80 12.22 -11.01
N ILE A 322 -18.96 11.99 -9.70
CA ILE A 322 -20.15 11.37 -9.13
C ILE A 322 -20.96 12.46 -8.41
N THR A 323 -22.20 12.62 -8.83
CA THR A 323 -23.16 13.60 -8.32
C THR A 323 -24.31 12.97 -7.53
N SER A 324 -24.47 11.65 -7.68
CA SER A 324 -25.44 10.85 -6.90
C SER A 324 -24.88 9.48 -6.53
N ALA A 325 -25.37 8.90 -5.42
CA ALA A 325 -24.93 7.59 -4.99
C ALA A 325 -25.30 6.47 -5.99
N ALA A 326 -26.39 6.63 -6.74
CA ALA A 326 -26.81 5.65 -7.75
C ALA A 326 -25.78 5.48 -8.89
N GLU A 327 -25.00 6.51 -9.20
CA GLU A 327 -24.02 6.46 -10.29
C GLU A 327 -22.85 5.50 -9.98
N VAL A 328 -22.60 5.19 -8.70
CA VAL A 328 -21.52 4.28 -8.32
C VAL A 328 -21.79 2.85 -8.79
N THR A 329 -23.05 2.44 -8.88
CA THR A 329 -23.41 1.08 -9.28
C THR A 329 -23.02 0.78 -10.73
N GLY A 330 -23.03 1.79 -11.59
CA GLY A 330 -22.58 1.67 -12.99
C GLY A 330 -21.05 1.57 -13.15
N LEU A 331 -20.28 1.88 -12.10
CA LEU A 331 -18.83 1.74 -12.10
C LEU A 331 -18.37 0.36 -11.64
N ILE A 332 -19.24 -0.37 -10.92
CA ILE A 332 -18.92 -1.67 -10.38
C ILE A 332 -19.12 -2.69 -11.50
N PRO A 333 -18.08 -3.40 -11.94
CA PRO A 333 -18.22 -4.39 -12.99
C PRO A 333 -19.21 -5.47 -12.58
N ALA A 334 -20.20 -5.71 -13.40
CA ALA A 334 -21.22 -6.75 -13.16
C ALA A 334 -20.67 -8.19 -13.21
N HIS A 335 -19.40 -8.37 -13.61
CA HIS A 335 -18.84 -9.68 -13.92
C HIS A 335 -17.83 -10.16 -12.86
N ARG A 336 -18.09 -11.39 -12.41
CA ARG A 336 -17.25 -12.22 -11.52
C ARG A 336 -16.24 -13.05 -12.35
N GLY A 337 -15.52 -12.44 -13.28
CA GLY A 337 -14.58 -13.16 -14.14
C GLY A 337 -13.48 -12.27 -14.70
N PRO A 338 -12.55 -12.84 -15.46
CA PRO A 338 -11.50 -12.06 -16.09
C PRO A 338 -12.11 -10.86 -16.84
N TYR A 339 -11.66 -9.65 -16.52
CA TYR A 339 -11.99 -8.48 -17.35
C TYR A 339 -11.57 -8.84 -18.78
N PRO A 340 -12.47 -8.81 -19.76
CA PRO A 340 -12.06 -8.97 -21.15
C PRO A 340 -11.04 -7.86 -21.42
N HIS A 341 -9.81 -8.25 -21.74
CA HIS A 341 -8.84 -7.33 -22.29
C HIS A 341 -9.29 -6.96 -23.70
N GLU A 342 -10.32 -6.12 -23.81
CA GLU A 342 -10.53 -5.40 -25.05
C GLU A 342 -9.36 -4.43 -25.15
N THR A 343 -8.48 -4.72 -26.08
CA THR A 343 -7.51 -3.80 -26.64
C THR A 343 -8.25 -2.59 -27.20
N ARG A 344 -8.57 -1.63 -26.34
CA ARG A 344 -8.93 -0.30 -26.78
C ARG A 344 -7.66 0.50 -26.93
N ASP A 345 -7.12 0.47 -28.14
CA ASP A 345 -6.32 1.55 -28.71
C ASP A 345 -7.20 2.81 -28.83
N ALA A 346 -7.55 3.42 -27.73
CA ALA A 346 -8.08 4.75 -27.72
C ALA A 346 -6.90 5.69 -27.40
N PRO A 347 -6.59 6.64 -28.29
CA PRO A 347 -5.55 7.62 -27.99
C PRO A 347 -6.00 8.47 -26.80
N VAL A 348 -5.34 8.29 -25.66
CA VAL A 348 -5.47 9.21 -24.54
C VAL A 348 -4.87 10.53 -24.98
N SER A 349 -5.70 11.52 -25.24
CA SER A 349 -5.25 12.87 -25.52
C SER A 349 -4.42 13.38 -24.34
N ARG A 350 -3.16 13.69 -24.60
CA ARG A 350 -2.26 14.36 -23.66
C ARG A 350 -2.82 15.75 -23.39
N ALA A 351 -3.44 15.95 -22.25
CA ALA A 351 -3.60 17.26 -21.67
C ALA A 351 -2.46 17.45 -20.68
N ASP A 352 -1.39 18.09 -21.12
CA ASP A 352 -0.34 18.60 -20.26
C ASP A 352 -0.93 19.73 -19.41
N SER A 353 -1.18 19.49 -18.12
CA SER A 353 -1.45 20.57 -17.18
C SER A 353 -0.48 20.51 -16.02
N ALA A 354 0.46 21.43 -16.05
CA ALA A 354 1.36 21.73 -14.96
C ALA A 354 0.57 22.25 -13.75
N TYR A 355 0.46 21.47 -12.68
CA TYR A 355 -0.01 21.96 -11.40
C TYR A 355 1.19 22.21 -10.49
N SER A 356 1.71 23.43 -10.50
CA SER A 356 2.62 23.97 -9.51
C SER A 356 1.83 24.39 -8.26
N GLY A 357 1.47 23.41 -7.42
CA GLY A 357 0.89 23.70 -6.10
C GLY A 357 1.97 24.25 -5.18
N SER A 358 1.90 25.55 -4.88
CA SER A 358 2.69 26.21 -3.84
C SER A 358 2.27 25.72 -2.45
N GLY A 359 2.70 24.52 -2.05
CA GLY A 359 2.60 24.02 -0.69
C GLY A 359 3.97 24.12 -0.02
N GLN A 360 4.01 24.54 1.25
CA GLN A 360 5.27 24.54 2.01
C GLN A 360 5.92 23.15 1.97
N PRO A 361 7.23 23.07 1.72
CA PRO A 361 7.95 21.80 1.66
C PRO A 361 7.83 21.07 3.00
N THR A 362 7.53 19.77 2.93
CA THR A 362 7.54 18.91 4.11
C THR A 362 8.97 18.45 4.42
N PRO A 363 9.29 18.04 5.68
CA PRO A 363 10.59 17.47 6.02
C PRO A 363 10.99 16.23 5.20
N PHE A 364 10.05 15.67 4.43
CA PHE A 364 10.23 14.49 3.59
C PHE A 364 10.53 14.83 2.13
N ASP A 365 10.32 16.08 1.72
CA ASP A 365 10.57 16.53 0.36
C ASP A 365 12.10 16.69 0.20
N GLY A 366 12.75 15.75 -0.47
CA GLY A 366 14.21 15.73 -0.65
C GLY A 366 14.90 14.47 -0.12
N LEU A 367 14.29 13.71 0.78
CA LEU A 367 14.86 12.45 1.25
C LEU A 367 14.82 11.37 0.16
N ASP A 368 15.91 10.61 0.02
CA ASP A 368 15.90 9.38 -0.77
C ASP A 368 15.12 8.25 -0.06
N ASP A 369 14.90 7.12 -0.72
CA ASP A 369 14.11 6.01 -0.15
C ASP A 369 14.75 5.46 1.13
N SER A 370 16.07 5.32 1.16
CA SER A 370 16.79 4.83 2.34
C SER A 370 16.71 5.82 3.50
N GLN A 371 16.91 7.11 3.22
CA GLN A 371 16.76 8.20 4.20
C GLN A 371 15.34 8.25 4.76
N ARG A 372 14.34 8.13 3.89
CA ARG A 372 12.93 8.14 4.28
C ARG A 372 12.59 6.94 5.17
N ARG A 373 13.01 5.74 4.82
CA ARG A 373 12.76 4.52 5.60
C ARG A 373 13.36 4.61 7.00
N VAL A 374 14.60 5.03 7.13
CA VAL A 374 15.26 5.21 8.43
C VAL A 374 14.59 6.35 9.21
N PHE A 375 14.32 7.48 8.57
CA PHE A 375 13.68 8.63 9.21
C PHE A 375 12.27 8.29 9.71
N GLU A 376 11.47 7.53 8.96
CA GLU A 376 10.13 7.11 9.37
C GLU A 376 10.13 6.03 10.47
N ALA A 377 11.14 5.16 10.50
CA ALA A 377 11.33 4.20 11.60
C ALA A 377 11.70 4.88 12.93
N MET A 378 12.13 6.14 12.88
CA MET A 378 12.49 6.92 14.06
C MET A 378 11.27 7.62 14.68
N SER A 379 11.30 7.82 16.00
CA SER A 379 10.31 8.61 16.74
C SER A 379 10.76 10.08 16.92
N GLY A 380 9.83 11.03 16.93
CA GLY A 380 10.09 12.41 17.35
C GLY A 380 10.15 12.61 18.88
N SER A 381 9.71 11.61 19.65
CA SER A 381 9.65 11.69 21.12
C SER A 381 10.54 10.67 21.83
N ARG A 382 10.90 9.56 21.19
CA ARG A 382 11.68 8.48 21.78
C ARG A 382 13.07 8.40 21.12
N TRP A 383 14.11 8.30 21.95
CA TRP A 383 15.47 8.00 21.51
C TRP A 383 15.60 6.52 21.16
N ARG A 384 16.23 6.22 20.03
CA ARG A 384 16.40 4.85 19.53
C ARG A 384 17.86 4.60 19.13
N ARG A 385 18.32 3.37 19.36
CA ARG A 385 19.62 2.92 18.87
C ARG A 385 19.52 2.49 17.40
N PRO A 386 20.59 2.58 16.59
CA PRO A 386 20.58 2.12 15.21
C PRO A 386 20.13 0.66 15.06
N GLU A 387 20.48 -0.20 16.02
CA GLU A 387 20.11 -1.61 16.04
C GLU A 387 18.59 -1.82 16.13
N GLU A 388 17.90 -0.97 16.86
CA GLU A 388 16.43 -1.02 16.98
C GLU A 388 15.70 -0.59 15.70
N LEU A 389 16.40 0.11 14.79
CA LEU A 389 15.83 0.57 13.53
C LEU A 389 15.91 -0.50 12.43
N VAL A 390 16.70 -1.56 12.60
CA VAL A 390 16.85 -2.65 11.62
C VAL A 390 15.52 -3.32 11.30
N ALA A 391 14.78 -3.72 12.34
CA ALA A 391 13.50 -4.39 12.19
C ALA A 391 12.45 -3.51 11.52
N ASP A 392 12.38 -2.23 11.92
CA ASP A 392 11.34 -1.30 11.43
C ASP A 392 11.65 -0.73 10.03
N SER A 393 12.93 -0.51 9.70
CA SER A 393 13.35 0.00 8.40
C SER A 393 13.59 -1.10 7.37
N GLY A 394 13.82 -2.35 7.80
CA GLY A 394 14.22 -3.46 6.95
C GLY A 394 15.58 -3.25 6.27
N MET A 395 16.47 -2.43 6.87
CA MET A 395 17.78 -2.11 6.32
C MET A 395 18.90 -2.65 7.18
N PRO A 396 20.01 -3.11 6.57
CA PRO A 396 21.20 -3.54 7.33
C PRO A 396 21.76 -2.42 8.19
N LEU A 397 22.28 -2.77 9.37
CA LEU A 397 22.79 -1.81 10.36
C LEU A 397 23.84 -0.85 9.79
N ARG A 398 24.73 -1.35 8.92
CA ARG A 398 25.73 -0.52 8.21
C ARG A 398 25.09 0.59 7.38
N SER A 399 24.02 0.28 6.66
CA SER A 399 23.28 1.24 5.83
C SER A 399 22.52 2.26 6.69
N ILE A 400 21.92 1.82 7.80
CA ILE A 400 21.25 2.70 8.77
C ILE A 400 22.24 3.72 9.34
N ARG A 401 23.43 3.29 9.75
CA ARG A 401 24.46 4.21 10.28
C ARG A 401 24.90 5.25 9.27
N SER A 402 25.05 4.87 8.00
CA SER A 402 25.37 5.81 6.91
C SER A 402 24.25 6.82 6.69
N VAL A 403 23.01 6.35 6.62
CA VAL A 403 21.81 7.18 6.43
C VAL A 403 21.61 8.15 7.59
N LEU A 404 21.77 7.69 8.84
CA LEU A 404 21.69 8.56 10.04
C LEU A 404 22.71 9.69 9.99
N GLY A 405 23.92 9.42 9.48
CA GLY A 405 24.94 10.46 9.26
C GLY A 405 24.49 11.53 8.27
N GLY A 406 23.89 11.14 7.14
CA GLY A 406 23.32 12.05 6.16
C GLY A 406 22.18 12.88 6.73
N LEU A 407 21.21 12.24 7.38
CA LEU A 407 20.08 12.92 8.02
C LEU A 407 20.51 13.90 9.12
N PHE A 408 21.58 13.59 9.84
CA PHE A 408 22.15 14.47 10.85
C PHE A 408 22.81 15.70 10.23
N ALA A 409 23.54 15.53 9.13
CA ALA A 409 24.13 16.64 8.39
C ALA A 409 23.07 17.59 7.82
N GLU A 410 21.89 17.06 7.47
CA GLU A 410 20.73 17.83 7.01
C GLU A 410 19.90 18.45 8.17
N GLY A 411 20.30 18.22 9.43
CA GLY A 411 19.61 18.74 10.62
C GLY A 411 18.22 18.13 10.87
N LEU A 412 17.94 16.97 10.30
CA LEU A 412 16.64 16.30 10.40
C LEU A 412 16.52 15.38 11.60
N VAL A 413 17.66 14.94 12.14
CA VAL A 413 17.73 14.07 13.32
C VAL A 413 18.75 14.60 14.34
N GLU A 414 18.52 14.26 15.58
CA GLU A 414 19.41 14.56 16.71
C GLU A 414 20.10 13.29 17.18
N ARG A 415 21.34 13.44 17.69
CA ARG A 415 22.10 12.35 18.29
C ARG A 415 22.48 12.69 19.74
N ARG A 416 22.31 11.70 20.64
CA ARG A 416 22.74 11.78 22.03
C ARG A 416 23.18 10.39 22.52
N GLU A 417 24.42 10.27 22.99
CA GLU A 417 24.93 9.00 23.60
C GLU A 417 24.73 7.75 22.73
N GLY A 418 24.95 7.89 21.41
CA GLY A 418 24.74 6.79 20.45
C GLY A 418 23.28 6.50 20.08
N MET A 419 22.32 7.22 20.66
CA MET A 419 20.90 7.16 20.34
C MET A 419 20.49 8.31 19.40
N TRP A 420 19.42 8.10 18.66
CA TRP A 420 18.93 9.00 17.63
C TRP A 420 17.42 9.23 17.75
N ARG A 421 16.96 10.43 17.40
CA ARG A 421 15.54 10.76 17.25
C ARG A 421 15.35 11.82 16.18
N ARG A 422 14.12 11.96 15.66
CA ARG A 422 13.76 13.04 14.75
C ARG A 422 13.75 14.39 15.48
N CYS A 423 14.24 15.45 14.83
CA CYS A 423 14.05 16.82 15.31
C CYS A 423 12.56 17.18 15.39
N ARG A 424 12.14 17.88 16.42
CA ARG A 424 10.73 18.27 16.63
C ARG A 424 10.30 19.44 15.74
N THR A 425 11.24 20.29 15.35
CA THR A 425 11.03 21.45 14.47
C THR A 425 12.15 21.50 13.44
N LYS A 426 11.84 21.95 12.21
CA LYS A 426 12.89 22.25 11.21
C LYS A 426 13.81 23.33 11.80
N PRO A 427 15.14 23.21 11.74
CA PRO A 427 15.99 24.35 12.01
C PRO A 427 15.64 25.44 11.00
N THR A 428 15.25 26.59 11.49
CA THR A 428 15.09 27.82 10.69
C THR A 428 16.47 28.07 10.06
N ALA A 429 16.52 28.19 8.73
CA ALA A 429 17.76 28.53 8.05
C ALA A 429 18.36 29.78 8.71
N VAL A 430 19.53 29.62 9.30
CA VAL A 430 20.31 30.74 9.82
C VAL A 430 20.68 31.57 8.61
N GLN A 431 20.03 32.70 8.43
CA GLN A 431 20.52 33.77 7.55
C GLN A 431 21.86 34.23 8.09
N THR A 432 22.92 33.75 7.48
CA THR A 432 24.24 34.35 7.64
C THR A 432 24.22 35.68 6.87
N SER A 433 23.83 36.76 7.54
CA SER A 433 24.07 38.10 7.06
C SER A 433 25.56 38.36 7.12
N LEU A 434 26.25 38.20 5.98
CA LEU A 434 27.54 38.81 5.77
C LEU A 434 27.30 40.31 5.57
N THR A 435 27.52 41.07 6.61
CA THR A 435 27.73 42.52 6.54
C THR A 435 29.14 42.73 6.03
N PHE A 436 29.27 43.37 4.87
CA PHE A 436 30.43 44.16 4.47
C PHE A 436 30.12 45.65 4.61
#